data_c034da6d36f54d63e196f232b6909fb4
#
_entry.id   c034da6d36f54d63e196f232b6909fb4
#
_cell.length_a   1.000
_cell.length_b   1.000
_cell.length_c   1.000
_cell.angle_alpha   90.00
_cell.angle_beta   90.00
_cell.angle_gamma   90.00
#
_symmetry.space_group_name_H-M   'P 1'
#
loop_
_entity.id
_entity.type
_entity.pdbx_description
1 polymer ?
#
loop_
_entity_poly.entity_id
_entity_poly.type
_entity_poly.pdbx_seq_one_letter_code
_entity_poly.pdbx_strand_id
1 'polypeptide(L)' 'SIMVRAVVEEAGALASIALFMAMVAVWAQVLGVI' A
#
# COMPACT_ATOMS: atom_id res chain seq x y z
N SER A 1 -13.70 16.65 -11.10
CA SER A 1 -14.13 17.40 -9.91
C SER A 1 -13.03 17.38 -8.85
N ILE A 2 -13.00 18.44 -8.04
CA ILE A 2 -11.98 18.55 -6.97
C ILE A 2 -12.13 17.41 -5.95
N MET A 3 -13.35 17.03 -5.63
CA MET A 3 -13.60 15.96 -4.67
C MET A 3 -13.15 14.59 -5.20
N VAL A 4 -13.44 14.32 -6.46
CA VAL A 4 -13.02 13.05 -7.08
C VAL A 4 -11.50 12.99 -7.15
N ARG A 5 -10.86 14.11 -7.52
CA ARG A 5 -9.40 14.16 -7.59
C ARG A 5 -8.78 13.89 -6.21
N ALA A 6 -9.31 14.51 -5.17
CA ALA A 6 -8.81 14.32 -3.82
C ALA A 6 -8.96 12.87 -3.37
N VAL A 7 -10.10 12.24 -3.68
CA VAL A 7 -10.32 10.83 -3.36
C VAL A 7 -9.33 9.94 -4.10
N VAL A 8 -9.10 10.19 -5.38
CA VAL A 8 -8.16 9.39 -6.18
C VAL A 8 -6.74 9.55 -5.65
N GLU A 9 -6.33 10.74 -5.32
CA GLU A 9 -4.99 10.98 -4.77
C GLU A 9 -4.80 10.25 -3.44
N GLU A 10 -5.79 10.34 -2.57
CA GLU A 10 -5.75 9.67 -1.27
C GLU A 10 -5.76 8.15 -1.43
N ALA A 11 -6.63 7.63 -2.29
CA ALA A 11 -6.71 6.20 -2.55
C ALA A 11 -5.41 5.66 -3.13
N GLY A 12 -4.77 6.43 -4.03
CA GLY A 12 -3.49 6.05 -4.61
C GLY A 12 -2.38 5.93 -3.56
N ALA A 13 -2.33 6.90 -2.64
CA ALA A 13 -1.35 6.87 -1.56
C ALA A 13 -1.57 5.66 -0.65
N LEU A 14 -2.82 5.40 -0.30
CA LEU A 14 -3.15 4.25 0.55
C LEU A 14 -2.83 2.93 -0.16
N ALA A 15 -3.10 2.83 -1.45
CA ALA A 15 -2.79 1.63 -2.22
C ALA A 15 -1.28 1.39 -2.27
N SER A 16 -0.49 2.44 -2.42
CA SER A 16 0.98 2.33 -2.44
C SER A 16 1.52 1.82 -1.11
N ILE A 17 1.00 2.34 -0.01
CA ILE A 17 1.39 1.88 1.32
C ILE A 17 1.00 0.42 1.51
N ALA A 18 -0.21 0.04 1.10
CA ALA A 18 -0.68 -1.34 1.22
C ALA A 18 0.20 -2.29 0.42
N LEU A 19 0.56 -1.92 -0.80
CA LEU A 19 1.45 -2.74 -1.64
C LEU A 19 2.83 -2.88 -1.02
N PHE A 20 3.37 -1.79 -0.49
CA PHE A 20 4.66 -1.81 0.17
C PHE A 20 4.63 -2.76 1.38
N MET A 21 3.62 -2.62 2.22
CA MET A 21 3.49 -3.48 3.41
C MET A 21 3.27 -4.93 3.04
N ALA A 22 2.51 -5.20 1.98
CA ALA A 22 2.33 -6.58 1.49
C ALA A 22 3.67 -7.18 1.06
N MET A 23 4.51 -6.41 0.39
CA MET A 23 5.82 -6.89 -0.03
C MET A 23 6.72 -7.16 1.18
N VAL A 24 6.69 -6.27 2.18
CA VAL A 24 7.43 -6.50 3.43
C VAL A 24 6.97 -7.80 4.09
N ALA A 25 5.66 -8.04 4.14
CA ALA A 25 5.11 -9.26 4.73
C ALA A 25 5.57 -10.51 3.98
N VAL A 26 5.55 -10.49 2.65
CA VAL A 26 6.01 -11.61 1.83
C VAL A 26 7.49 -11.92 2.12
N TRP A 27 8.32 -10.92 2.12
CA TRP A 27 9.75 -11.11 2.40
C TRP A 27 10.00 -11.60 3.82
N ALA A 28 9.24 -11.08 4.78
CA ALA A 28 9.34 -11.53 6.17
C ALA A 28 9.02 -13.04 6.29
N GLN A 29 8.01 -13.50 5.55
CA GLN A 29 7.67 -14.93 5.53
C GLN A 29 8.74 -15.77 4.85
N VAL A 30 9.27 -15.28 3.72
CA VAL A 30 10.33 -16.00 2.99
C VAL A 30 11.58 -16.15 3.85
N LEU A 31 11.92 -15.12 4.60
CA LEU A 31 13.09 -15.13 5.48
C LEU A 31 12.85 -15.82 6.83
N GLY A 32 11.59 -16.18 7.11
CA GLY A 32 11.27 -16.86 8.35
C GLY A 32 11.24 -15.97 9.58
N VAL A 33 11.02 -14.66 9.39
CA VAL A 33 10.99 -13.70 10.49
C VAL A 33 9.66 -13.71 11.24
N ILE A 34 8.58 -13.99 10.50
CA ILE A 34 7.23 -14.06 11.09
C ILE A 34 6.50 -15.31 10.64
#